data_bca74b32f62eb5d65651886b66dc7a68
#
_entry.id   bca74b32f62eb5d65651886b66dc7a68
#
_cell.length_a   1.000
_cell.length_b   1.000
_cell.length_c   1.000
_cell.angle_alpha   90.00
_cell.angle_beta   90.00
_cell.angle_gamma   90.00
#
_symmetry.space_group_name_H-M   'P 1'
#
loop_
_entity.id
_entity.type
_entity.pdbx_description
1 polymer ?
#
loop_
_entity_poly.entity_id
_entity_poly.type
_entity_poly.pdbx_seq_one_letter_code
_entity_poly.pdbx_strand_id
1 'polypeptide(L)'
;MWTERYELIWLDILCAVLAILWMVWLARSQHGHHGYGHDVLHDWYRKLMRSDFPSSSCCNEQDCRPTESRWNDTHWEAKKDGRWIIVPPEKVIHKDSSIDSQAHLCASPAYSRSYGQDYIFCSAPGGSI
;
A
#
# COMPACT_ATOMS: atom_id res chain seq x y z
N MET A 1 25.92 -16.67 49.16
CA MET A 1 26.46 -17.49 48.06
C MET A 1 25.38 -18.05 47.11
N TRP A 2 24.21 -18.46 47.61
CA TRP A 2 23.11 -18.94 46.75
C TRP A 2 22.28 -17.77 46.12
N THR A 3 22.07 -16.67 46.80
CA THR A 3 21.28 -15.52 46.35
C THR A 3 21.91 -14.80 45.18
N GLU A 4 23.21 -14.64 45.14
CA GLU A 4 23.91 -13.97 44.04
C GLU A 4 23.80 -14.72 42.68
N ARG A 5 23.71 -16.04 42.72
CA ARG A 5 23.55 -16.87 41.52
C ARG A 5 22.16 -16.73 40.91
N TYR A 6 21.14 -16.55 41.73
CA TYR A 6 19.77 -16.33 41.23
C TYR A 6 19.62 -14.96 40.54
N GLU A 7 20.25 -13.94 41.10
CA GLU A 7 20.23 -12.60 40.51
C GLU A 7 20.87 -12.61 39.11
N LEU A 8 21.98 -13.27 38.90
CA LEU A 8 22.63 -13.37 37.60
C LEU A 8 21.79 -14.15 36.57
N ILE A 9 21.17 -15.25 37.00
CA ILE A 9 20.30 -16.04 36.12
C ILE A 9 19.07 -15.22 35.66
N TRP A 10 18.47 -14.46 36.58
CA TRP A 10 17.34 -13.59 36.25
C TRP A 10 17.72 -12.47 35.26
N LEU A 11 18.90 -11.90 35.39
CA LEU A 11 19.42 -10.90 34.44
C LEU A 11 19.64 -11.49 33.05
N ASP A 12 20.22 -12.69 32.98
CA ASP A 12 20.43 -13.36 31.70
C ASP A 12 19.10 -13.69 30.97
N ILE A 13 18.11 -14.17 31.71
CA ILE A 13 16.77 -14.45 31.18
C ILE A 13 16.11 -13.17 30.72
N LEU A 14 16.21 -12.08 31.47
CA LEU A 14 15.63 -10.79 31.10
C LEU A 14 16.26 -10.25 29.82
N CYS A 15 17.59 -10.29 29.71
CA CYS A 15 18.31 -9.88 28.51
C CYS A 15 17.92 -10.70 27.27
N ALA A 16 17.79 -12.03 27.44
CA ALA A 16 17.36 -12.91 26.35
C ALA A 16 15.93 -12.59 25.88
N VAL A 17 15.00 -12.36 26.80
CA VAL A 17 13.62 -11.98 26.48
C VAL A 17 13.57 -10.63 25.75
N LEU A 18 14.31 -9.63 26.23
CA LEU A 18 14.37 -8.32 25.59
C LEU A 18 14.98 -8.40 24.19
N ALA A 19 16.01 -9.21 23.98
CA ALA A 19 16.61 -9.42 22.67
C ALA A 19 15.63 -10.08 21.68
N ILE A 20 14.86 -11.07 22.15
CA ILE A 20 13.83 -11.73 21.33
C ILE A 20 12.71 -10.74 20.98
N LEU A 21 12.24 -9.96 21.93
CA LEU A 21 11.21 -8.92 21.67
C LEU A 21 11.70 -7.88 20.68
N TRP A 22 12.96 -7.48 20.77
CA TRP A 22 13.55 -6.53 19.81
C TRP A 22 13.69 -7.15 18.42
N MET A 23 14.13 -8.41 18.31
CA MET A 23 14.18 -9.10 17.01
C MET A 23 12.79 -9.25 16.38
N VAL A 24 11.76 -9.56 17.17
CA VAL A 24 10.37 -9.62 16.68
C VAL A 24 9.89 -8.24 16.23
N TRP A 25 10.26 -7.17 16.94
CA TRP A 25 9.90 -5.81 16.56
C TRP A 25 10.60 -5.37 15.26
N LEU A 26 11.89 -5.69 15.11
CA LEU A 26 12.63 -5.43 13.87
C LEU A 26 12.07 -6.24 12.69
N ALA A 27 11.69 -7.49 12.89
CA ALA A 27 11.08 -8.31 11.84
C ALA A 27 9.73 -7.75 11.37
N ARG A 28 8.94 -7.17 12.29
CA ARG A 28 7.67 -6.50 11.94
C ARG A 28 7.87 -5.18 11.18
N SER A 29 8.95 -4.47 11.41
CA SER A 29 9.22 -3.19 10.74
C SER A 29 9.67 -3.36 9.28
N GLN A 30 10.11 -4.55 8.87
CA GLN A 30 10.52 -4.82 7.50
C GLN A 30 9.36 -5.10 6.53
N HIS A 31 8.14 -5.27 7.01
CA HIS A 31 6.95 -5.49 6.16
C HIS A 31 6.32 -4.18 5.66
N GLY A 32 6.98 -3.05 5.81
CA GLY A 32 6.44 -1.72 5.55
C GLY A 32 6.62 -1.17 4.14
N HIS A 33 7.19 -1.92 3.19
CA HIS A 33 7.49 -1.36 1.86
C HIS A 33 6.37 -1.53 0.83
N HIS A 34 5.39 -2.39 1.08
CA HIS A 34 4.26 -2.56 0.18
C HIS A 34 3.00 -2.07 0.87
N GLY A 35 2.24 -1.19 0.21
CA GLY A 35 0.94 -0.73 0.72
C GLY A 35 0.03 -1.93 1.02
N TYR A 36 -0.80 -1.80 2.03
CA TYR A 36 -1.71 -2.86 2.46
C TYR A 36 -2.51 -3.43 1.28
N GLY A 37 -2.38 -4.74 1.01
CA GLY A 37 -3.00 -5.41 -0.14
C GLY A 37 -2.17 -5.40 -1.43
N HIS A 38 -1.05 -4.69 -1.49
CA HIS A 38 -0.21 -4.66 -2.69
C HIS A 38 0.52 -5.98 -2.94
N ASP A 39 1.02 -6.64 -1.90
CA ASP A 39 1.83 -7.85 -2.05
C ASP A 39 1.10 -8.97 -2.77
N VAL A 40 -0.18 -9.17 -2.46
CA VAL A 40 -1.00 -10.23 -3.04
C VAL A 40 -1.29 -9.97 -4.52
N LEU A 41 -1.36 -8.71 -4.92
CA LEU A 41 -1.74 -8.27 -6.26
C LEU A 41 -0.55 -7.70 -7.06
N HIS A 42 0.67 -7.82 -6.56
CA HIS A 42 1.86 -7.22 -7.18
C HIS A 42 2.02 -7.59 -8.66
N ASP A 43 1.92 -8.86 -9.00
CA ASP A 43 2.06 -9.32 -10.39
C ASP A 43 0.94 -8.82 -11.31
N TRP A 44 -0.25 -8.62 -10.76
CA TRP A 44 -1.35 -8.02 -11.51
C TRP A 44 -1.12 -6.53 -11.73
N TYR A 45 -0.74 -5.78 -10.69
CA TYR A 45 -0.43 -4.35 -10.81
C TYR A 45 0.68 -4.07 -11.84
N ARG A 46 1.69 -4.91 -11.90
CA ARG A 46 2.78 -4.76 -12.89
C ARG A 46 2.31 -4.90 -14.32
N LYS A 47 1.26 -5.68 -14.56
CA LYS A 47 0.66 -5.87 -15.90
C LYS A 47 -0.35 -4.78 -16.26
N LEU A 48 -0.75 -3.98 -15.28
CA LEU A 48 -1.71 -2.91 -15.46
C LEU A 48 -1.02 -1.73 -16.16
N MET A 49 -1.38 -1.48 -17.40
CA MET A 49 -0.76 -0.43 -18.19
C MET A 49 -1.54 0.86 -18.11
N ARG A 50 -0.85 1.98 -18.12
CA ARG A 50 -1.44 3.32 -18.07
C ARG A 50 -2.25 3.60 -19.33
N SER A 51 -3.42 4.20 -19.15
CA SER A 51 -4.28 4.59 -20.28
C SER A 51 -3.71 5.78 -21.05
N ASP A 52 -3.07 6.72 -20.36
CA ASP A 52 -2.43 7.90 -20.95
C ASP A 52 -1.03 7.62 -21.53
N PHE A 53 -0.40 6.53 -21.13
CA PHE A 53 0.93 6.14 -21.60
C PHE A 53 1.08 4.61 -21.64
N PRO A 54 0.52 3.94 -22.69
CA PRO A 54 0.40 2.48 -22.73
C PRO A 54 1.70 1.67 -22.70
N SER A 55 2.85 2.30 -22.87
CA SER A 55 4.16 1.67 -22.74
C SER A 55 4.68 1.63 -21.30
N SER A 56 3.96 2.20 -20.35
CA SER A 56 4.35 2.26 -18.95
C SER A 56 3.32 1.57 -18.05
N SER A 57 3.83 0.82 -17.07
CA SER A 57 2.98 0.23 -16.04
C SER A 57 2.40 1.31 -15.12
N CYS A 58 1.23 1.04 -14.59
CA CYS A 58 0.62 1.84 -13.51
C CYS A 58 1.40 1.76 -12.21
N CYS A 59 2.04 0.62 -11.97
CA CYS A 59 2.72 0.35 -10.72
C CYS A 59 4.20 0.72 -10.80
N ASN A 60 4.65 1.51 -9.84
CA ASN A 60 6.04 1.78 -9.55
C ASN A 60 6.32 1.30 -8.12
N GLU A 61 6.32 -0.02 -7.94
CA GLU A 61 6.64 -0.80 -6.74
C GLU A 61 5.76 -0.58 -5.48
N GLN A 62 5.31 0.64 -5.18
CA GLN A 62 4.64 0.94 -3.90
C GLN A 62 3.37 1.77 -4.03
N ASP A 63 3.01 2.11 -5.24
CA ASP A 63 2.03 3.16 -5.49
C ASP A 63 0.60 2.65 -5.65
N CYS A 64 0.42 1.33 -5.83
CA CYS A 64 -0.88 0.73 -6.09
C CYS A 64 -1.46 0.06 -4.84
N ARG A 65 -2.77 0.23 -4.63
CA ARG A 65 -3.49 -0.40 -3.53
C ARG A 65 -4.98 -0.54 -3.82
N PRO A 66 -5.65 -1.51 -3.20
CA PRO A 66 -7.10 -1.54 -3.16
C PRO A 66 -7.64 -0.27 -2.49
N THR A 67 -8.77 0.24 -2.97
CA THR A 67 -9.42 1.42 -2.43
C THR A 67 -10.92 1.40 -2.66
N GLU A 68 -11.60 2.45 -2.25
CA GLU A 68 -12.97 2.71 -2.62
C GLU A 68 -12.99 3.67 -3.82
N SER A 69 -13.92 3.46 -4.76
CA SER A 69 -14.19 4.40 -5.84
C SER A 69 -15.69 4.71 -5.94
N ARG A 70 -16.02 5.85 -6.50
CA ARG A 70 -17.38 6.22 -6.78
C ARG A 70 -17.46 7.10 -8.03
N TRP A 71 -18.58 7.00 -8.72
CA TRP A 71 -18.95 7.94 -9.76
C TRP A 71 -19.68 9.13 -9.12
N ASN A 72 -19.21 10.34 -9.42
CA ASN A 72 -19.83 11.57 -8.93
C ASN A 72 -20.36 12.38 -10.14
N ASP A 73 -21.49 11.93 -10.67
CA ASP A 73 -22.24 12.51 -11.81
C ASP A 73 -21.42 12.86 -13.05
N THR A 74 -20.18 13.35 -12.92
CA THR A 74 -19.35 13.86 -14.01
C THR A 74 -17.95 13.22 -14.07
N HIS A 75 -17.49 12.62 -12.98
CA HIS A 75 -16.13 12.09 -12.87
C HIS A 75 -16.02 10.95 -11.84
N TRP A 76 -14.96 10.16 -11.98
CA TRP A 76 -14.59 9.19 -10.99
C TRP A 76 -13.85 9.86 -9.83
N GLU A 77 -14.15 9.42 -8.61
CA GLU A 77 -13.38 9.71 -7.42
C GLU A 77 -12.86 8.42 -6.80
N ALA A 78 -11.64 8.46 -6.28
CA ALA A 78 -11.03 7.38 -5.52
C ALA A 78 -10.65 7.86 -4.12
N LYS A 79 -10.69 6.96 -3.14
CA LYS A 79 -10.34 7.29 -1.77
C LYS A 79 -8.86 7.11 -1.54
N LYS A 80 -8.16 8.16 -1.17
CA LYS A 80 -6.73 8.14 -0.82
C LYS A 80 -6.49 8.81 0.52
N ASP A 81 -5.87 8.08 1.43
CA ASP A 81 -5.56 8.57 2.78
C ASP A 81 -6.78 9.19 3.50
N GLY A 82 -7.92 8.49 3.40
CA GLY A 82 -9.20 8.91 4.00
C GLY A 82 -9.94 10.04 3.26
N ARG A 83 -9.41 10.55 2.16
CA ARG A 83 -10.01 11.65 1.37
C ARG A 83 -10.43 11.17 -0.02
N TRP A 84 -11.51 11.69 -0.51
CA TRP A 84 -11.92 11.53 -1.90
C TRP A 84 -11.10 12.48 -2.79
N ILE A 85 -10.47 11.92 -3.82
CA ILE A 85 -9.70 12.67 -4.82
C ILE A 85 -10.29 12.42 -6.21
N ILE A 86 -10.33 13.45 -7.03
CA ILE A 86 -10.82 13.35 -8.41
C ILE A 86 -9.79 12.58 -9.23
N VAL A 87 -10.29 11.60 -9.98
CA VAL A 87 -9.49 10.83 -10.94
C VAL A 87 -9.66 11.45 -12.32
N PRO A 88 -8.58 11.94 -12.95
CA PRO A 88 -8.65 12.43 -14.32
C PRO A 88 -9.12 11.32 -15.28
N PRO A 89 -9.98 11.60 -16.25
CA PRO A 89 -10.53 10.59 -17.16
C PRO A 89 -9.47 9.76 -17.89
N GLU A 90 -8.37 10.38 -18.28
CA GLU A 90 -7.24 9.73 -18.94
C GLU A 90 -6.45 8.78 -18.03
N LYS A 91 -6.71 8.79 -16.74
CA LYS A 91 -6.11 7.88 -15.75
C LYS A 91 -7.00 6.70 -15.39
N VAL A 92 -8.24 6.71 -15.87
CA VAL A 92 -9.20 5.64 -15.62
C VAL A 92 -8.96 4.47 -16.55
N ILE A 93 -8.87 3.28 -16.00
CA ILE A 93 -8.77 2.04 -16.75
C ILE A 93 -10.16 1.45 -16.92
N HIS A 94 -10.66 1.43 -18.15
CA HIS A 94 -12.01 0.99 -18.49
C HIS A 94 -12.14 -0.50 -18.80
N LYS A 95 -11.02 -1.23 -18.91
CA LYS A 95 -11.07 -2.69 -19.12
C LYS A 95 -11.45 -3.40 -17.83
N ASP A 96 -12.09 -4.58 -17.96
CA ASP A 96 -12.38 -5.53 -16.89
C ASP A 96 -11.10 -5.96 -16.16
N SER A 97 -10.49 -5.00 -15.52
CA SER A 97 -9.13 -5.08 -15.01
C SER A 97 -9.11 -5.45 -13.53
N SER A 98 -10.26 -5.40 -12.86
CA SER A 98 -10.33 -5.74 -11.45
C SER A 98 -10.32 -7.25 -11.26
N ILE A 99 -9.26 -7.76 -10.66
CA ILE A 99 -9.08 -9.19 -10.36
C ILE A 99 -10.00 -9.67 -9.21
N ASP A 100 -10.42 -8.76 -8.36
CA ASP A 100 -11.16 -9.04 -7.12
C ASP A 100 -12.45 -8.22 -6.99
N SER A 101 -12.89 -7.58 -8.06
CA SER A 101 -14.07 -6.68 -8.10
C SER A 101 -13.94 -5.43 -7.22
N GLN A 102 -12.79 -5.18 -6.62
CA GLN A 102 -12.52 -3.97 -5.85
C GLN A 102 -11.98 -2.85 -6.74
N ALA A 103 -12.12 -1.62 -6.30
CA ALA A 103 -11.42 -0.51 -6.91
C ALA A 103 -9.94 -0.52 -6.51
N HIS A 104 -9.09 -0.11 -7.45
CA HIS A 104 -7.66 0.02 -7.23
C HIS A 104 -7.17 1.40 -7.67
N LEU A 105 -6.28 1.97 -6.88
CA LEU A 105 -5.65 3.25 -7.17
C LEU A 105 -4.13 3.12 -7.13
N CYS A 106 -3.50 3.57 -8.19
CA CYS A 106 -2.05 3.75 -8.27
C CYS A 106 -1.75 5.25 -8.25
N ALA A 107 -1.21 5.74 -7.17
CA ALA A 107 -0.93 7.16 -6.97
C ALA A 107 0.33 7.37 -6.13
N SER A 108 0.96 8.53 -6.28
CA SER A 108 2.16 8.88 -5.53
C SER A 108 1.93 8.77 -4.02
N PRO A 109 2.92 8.29 -3.25
CA PRO A 109 2.86 8.29 -1.80
C PRO A 109 2.67 9.71 -1.24
N ALA A 110 2.06 9.80 -0.06
CA ALA A 110 1.79 11.09 0.57
C ALA A 110 3.04 11.95 0.80
N TYR A 111 4.21 11.32 1.01
CA TYR A 111 5.49 12.00 1.21
C TYR A 111 6.13 12.55 -0.07
N SER A 112 5.71 12.08 -1.25
CA SER A 112 6.23 12.56 -2.55
C SER A 112 5.38 13.66 -3.16
N ARG A 113 4.54 14.32 -2.37
CA ARG A 113 3.76 15.48 -2.78
C ARG A 113 4.65 16.69 -3.10
N SER A 114 5.29 16.64 -4.24
CA SER A 114 5.85 17.85 -4.83
C SER A 114 4.67 18.72 -5.27
N TYR A 115 4.45 19.86 -4.66
CA TYR A 115 3.39 20.83 -5.01
C TYR A 115 1.97 20.56 -4.46
N GLY A 116 1.79 19.79 -3.41
CA GLY A 116 0.51 19.70 -2.70
C GLY A 116 -0.59 18.90 -3.38
N GLN A 117 -0.32 18.30 -4.54
CA GLN A 117 -1.28 17.47 -5.29
C GLN A 117 -0.83 16.01 -5.34
N ASP A 118 -1.79 15.10 -5.21
CA ASP A 118 -1.56 13.69 -5.43
C ASP A 118 -1.41 13.42 -6.94
N TYR A 119 -0.29 12.82 -7.34
CA TYR A 119 -0.13 12.38 -8.71
C TYR A 119 -0.75 11.00 -8.88
N ILE A 120 -1.75 10.89 -9.74
CA ILE A 120 -2.42 9.63 -10.06
C ILE A 120 -1.79 9.04 -11.33
N PHE A 121 -1.29 7.82 -11.22
CA PHE A 121 -0.80 7.04 -12.36
C PHE A 121 -1.96 6.37 -13.10
N CYS A 122 -2.80 5.64 -12.35
CA CYS A 122 -3.97 4.93 -12.85
C CYS A 122 -5.02 4.75 -11.76
N SER A 123 -6.25 4.59 -12.18
CA SER A 123 -7.35 4.11 -11.34
C SER A 123 -8.16 3.07 -12.08
N ALA A 124 -8.35 1.91 -11.47
CA ALA A 124 -9.28 0.88 -11.92
C ALA A 124 -10.50 0.93 -11.00
N PRO A 125 -11.62 1.54 -11.43
CA PRO A 125 -12.85 1.51 -10.66
C PRO A 125 -13.32 0.07 -10.52
N GLY A 126 -13.46 -0.44 -9.32
CA GLY A 126 -13.99 -1.76 -9.07
C GLY A 126 -15.51 -1.75 -9.21
N GLY A 127 -16.07 -2.96 -9.31
CA GLY A 127 -17.50 -3.15 -9.28
C GLY A 127 -18.17 -3.02 -10.64
N SER A 128 -19.12 -3.90 -10.86
CA SER A 128 -20.15 -3.73 -11.89
C SER A 128 -20.99 -2.49 -11.55
N ILE A 129 -21.08 -1.61 -12.49
CA ILE A 129 -22.12 -0.61 -12.56
C ILE A 129 -23.46 -1.34 -12.68
#